data_13a387908b0aad60eb353be92029d0b9
#
_entry.id   13a387908b0aad60eb353be92029d0b9
#
_cell.length_a   1.000
_cell.length_b   1.000
_cell.length_c   1.000
_cell.angle_alpha   90.00
_cell.angle_beta   90.00
_cell.angle_gamma   90.00
#
_symmetry.space_group_name_H-M   'P 1'
#
loop_
_entity.id
_entity.type
_entity.pdbx_description
1 polymer ?
#
loop_
_entity_poly.entity_id
_entity_poly.type
_entity_poly.pdbx_seq_one_letter_code
_entity_poly.pdbx_strand_id
1 'polypeptide(L)'
;MRYVVYLRVSTQRQGASGLGLEAQRAAVAAFVAQRGGQVLAERVEVESGKRADRPQLAEALAEAKRAGAVLLIAKLDRLARNVAFIAGLLEAGVEVQACDMPEANRFLLHVMAAVAEHEAAAISARTKAALAAAKARGVKLGWAIEGRAEEAVRASAAAAERRQAEADKFAGQVGPLAAALAAEGRSLRAIAAELNGRGIATPRGKAWQATSVKNLLARGA
;
A
#
# COMPACT_ATOMS: atom_id res chain seq x y z
N MET A 1 17.89 -23.12 -7.53
CA MET A 1 17.03 -21.98 -7.86
C MET A 1 17.01 -21.01 -6.66
N ARG A 2 16.92 -19.69 -6.85
CA ARG A 2 16.88 -18.71 -5.74
C ARG A 2 15.50 -18.08 -5.66
N TYR A 3 14.96 -17.95 -4.45
CA TYR A 3 13.62 -17.46 -4.22
C TYR A 3 13.60 -16.26 -3.27
N VAL A 4 12.79 -15.25 -3.59
CA VAL A 4 12.31 -14.25 -2.64
C VAL A 4 10.85 -14.60 -2.34
N VAL A 5 10.55 -14.82 -1.07
CA VAL A 5 9.22 -15.29 -0.63
C VAL A 5 8.35 -14.10 -0.26
N TYR A 6 7.12 -14.09 -0.75
CA TYR A 6 6.09 -13.13 -0.37
C TYR A 6 4.90 -13.83 0.29
N LEU A 7 4.64 -13.48 1.53
CA LEU A 7 3.55 -14.00 2.35
C LEU A 7 2.56 -12.87 2.69
N ARG A 8 1.29 -13.22 2.89
CA ARG A 8 0.26 -12.24 3.19
C ARG A 8 -0.72 -12.70 4.27
N VAL A 9 -1.04 -11.78 5.20
CA VAL A 9 -2.08 -11.96 6.21
C VAL A 9 -3.10 -10.83 6.15
N SER A 10 -4.38 -11.11 6.36
CA SER A 10 -5.48 -10.16 6.12
C SER A 10 -5.80 -9.21 7.28
N THR A 11 -5.28 -9.45 8.48
CA THR A 11 -5.44 -8.58 9.65
C THR A 11 -4.31 -8.79 10.66
N GLN A 12 -4.05 -7.78 11.50
CA GLN A 12 -3.11 -7.92 12.63
C GLN A 12 -3.49 -9.07 13.58
N ARG A 13 -4.79 -9.37 13.74
CA ARG A 13 -5.26 -10.51 14.57
C ARG A 13 -4.89 -11.87 13.97
N GLN A 14 -5.01 -12.02 12.65
CA GLN A 14 -4.57 -13.26 11.97
C GLN A 14 -3.05 -13.35 11.88
N GLY A 15 -2.35 -12.23 11.80
CA GLY A 15 -0.90 -12.17 11.96
C GLY A 15 -0.44 -12.51 13.38
N ALA A 16 -1.22 -12.12 14.40
CA ALA A 16 -0.93 -12.42 15.81
C ALA A 16 -1.24 -13.88 16.21
N SER A 17 -2.21 -14.55 15.58
CA SER A 17 -2.47 -15.99 15.81
C SER A 17 -1.44 -16.90 15.15
N GLY A 18 -0.65 -16.40 14.18
CA GLY A 18 0.42 -17.14 13.52
C GLY A 18 -0.02 -18.25 12.57
N LEU A 19 -1.14 -18.93 12.84
CA LEU A 19 -1.58 -20.14 12.14
C LEU A 19 -1.63 -20.00 10.60
N GLY A 20 -2.12 -18.87 10.10
CA GLY A 20 -2.19 -18.63 8.66
C GLY A 20 -0.83 -18.39 8.01
N LEU A 21 0.11 -17.80 8.74
CA LEU A 21 1.47 -17.52 8.28
C LEU A 21 2.34 -18.77 8.36
N GLU A 22 2.20 -19.55 9.43
CA GLU A 22 2.90 -20.83 9.59
C GLU A 22 2.55 -21.84 8.50
N ALA A 23 1.26 -21.94 8.15
CA ALA A 23 0.81 -22.78 7.05
C ALA A 23 1.41 -22.34 5.70
N GLN A 24 1.53 -21.02 5.46
CA GLN A 24 2.18 -20.51 4.26
C GLN A 24 3.68 -20.81 4.25
N ARG A 25 4.38 -20.64 5.39
CA ARG A 25 5.80 -20.96 5.52
C ARG A 25 6.05 -22.46 5.31
N ALA A 26 5.20 -23.33 5.86
CA ALA A 26 5.29 -24.76 5.65
C ALA A 26 5.13 -25.15 4.17
N ALA A 27 4.16 -24.54 3.46
CA ALA A 27 3.97 -24.77 2.03
C ALA A 27 5.19 -24.31 1.21
N VAL A 28 5.76 -23.14 1.54
CA VAL A 28 6.96 -22.61 0.91
C VAL A 28 8.16 -23.53 1.17
N ALA A 29 8.37 -23.96 2.41
CA ALA A 29 9.47 -24.85 2.76
C ALA A 29 9.40 -26.18 2.00
N ALA A 30 8.20 -26.78 1.94
CA ALA A 30 7.98 -28.01 1.17
C ALA A 30 8.26 -27.82 -0.33
N PHE A 31 7.78 -26.72 -0.91
CA PHE A 31 8.00 -26.38 -2.31
C PHE A 31 9.49 -26.19 -2.65
N VAL A 32 10.21 -25.44 -1.81
CA VAL A 32 11.64 -25.15 -1.99
C VAL A 32 12.47 -26.44 -1.83
N ALA A 33 12.14 -27.27 -0.83
CA ALA A 33 12.81 -28.55 -0.62
C ALA A 33 12.64 -29.51 -1.81
N GLN A 34 11.42 -29.58 -2.35
CA GLN A 34 11.13 -30.43 -3.52
C GLN A 34 11.89 -29.98 -4.78
N ARG A 35 12.11 -28.69 -4.96
CA ARG A 35 12.76 -28.13 -6.15
C ARG A 35 14.26 -27.86 -6.00
N GLY A 36 14.84 -28.14 -4.83
CA GLY A 36 16.27 -27.94 -4.58
C GLY A 36 16.69 -26.48 -4.62
N GLY A 37 15.90 -25.58 -4.03
CA GLY A 37 16.13 -24.14 -4.05
C GLY A 37 16.65 -23.56 -2.74
N GLN A 38 16.94 -22.26 -2.75
CA GLN A 38 17.33 -21.46 -1.60
C GLN A 38 16.45 -20.22 -1.47
N VAL A 39 15.94 -19.97 -0.27
CA VAL A 39 15.26 -18.72 0.07
C VAL A 39 16.29 -17.65 0.41
N LEU A 40 16.28 -16.53 -0.31
CA LEU A 40 17.15 -15.38 -0.08
C LEU A 40 16.55 -14.42 0.94
N ALA A 41 15.24 -14.19 0.85
CA ALA A 41 14.51 -13.30 1.75
C ALA A 41 13.04 -13.70 1.85
N GLU A 42 12.42 -13.31 2.97
CA GLU A 42 10.97 -13.42 3.20
C GLU A 42 10.41 -12.02 3.45
N ARG A 43 9.32 -11.69 2.78
CA ARG A 43 8.55 -10.45 2.95
C ARG A 43 7.12 -10.79 3.37
N VAL A 44 6.65 -10.17 4.44
CA VAL A 44 5.31 -10.43 4.99
C VAL A 44 4.49 -9.16 4.90
N GLU A 45 3.39 -9.22 4.14
CA GLU A 45 2.41 -8.13 4.02
C GLU A 45 1.27 -8.34 5.00
N VAL A 46 1.02 -7.35 5.84
CA VAL A 46 -0.18 -7.31 6.72
C VAL A 46 -1.20 -6.38 6.06
N GLU A 47 -2.18 -6.97 5.39
CA GLU A 47 -3.19 -6.22 4.67
C GLU A 47 -4.28 -5.73 5.63
N SER A 48 -4.36 -4.42 5.88
CA SER A 48 -5.52 -3.80 6.50
C SER A 48 -6.52 -3.45 5.40
N GLY A 49 -7.79 -3.88 5.53
CA GLY A 49 -8.81 -3.82 4.48
C GLY A 49 -9.15 -2.45 3.87
N LYS A 50 -8.36 -1.40 4.19
CA LYS A 50 -8.50 -0.03 3.68
C LYS A 50 -7.30 0.47 2.86
N ARG A 51 -6.19 -0.27 2.81
CA ARG A 51 -4.99 0.15 2.07
C ARG A 51 -4.76 -0.80 0.89
N ALA A 52 -4.68 -0.22 -0.29
CA ALA A 52 -4.35 -0.93 -1.53
C ALA A 52 -2.83 -0.96 -1.81
N ASP A 53 -2.05 -0.13 -1.11
CA ASP A 53 -0.60 -0.07 -1.19
C ASP A 53 0.02 -1.31 -0.51
N ARG A 54 0.95 -1.94 -1.20
CA ARG A 54 1.64 -3.17 -0.76
C ARG A 54 3.14 -2.95 -0.76
N PRO A 55 3.68 -2.25 0.24
CA PRO A 55 5.09 -1.93 0.28
C PRO A 55 5.99 -3.16 0.33
N GLN A 56 5.58 -4.23 1.04
CA GLN A 56 6.37 -5.46 1.12
C GLN A 56 6.40 -6.22 -0.21
N LEU A 57 5.34 -6.15 -1.03
CA LEU A 57 5.37 -6.68 -2.38
C LEU A 57 6.35 -5.92 -3.27
N ALA A 58 6.33 -4.58 -3.23
CA ALA A 58 7.23 -3.76 -4.01
C ALA A 58 8.70 -4.04 -3.65
N GLU A 59 9.01 -4.20 -2.36
CA GLU A 59 10.34 -4.60 -1.89
C GLU A 59 10.71 -6.01 -2.36
N ALA A 60 9.80 -6.98 -2.27
CA ALA A 60 10.03 -8.34 -2.71
C ALA A 60 10.35 -8.42 -4.21
N LEU A 61 9.61 -7.68 -5.04
CA LEU A 61 9.83 -7.59 -6.48
C LEU A 61 11.17 -6.93 -6.82
N ALA A 62 11.51 -5.82 -6.15
CA ALA A 62 12.78 -5.14 -6.34
C ALA A 62 13.96 -6.04 -5.94
N GLU A 63 13.84 -6.78 -4.86
CA GLU A 63 14.86 -7.71 -4.38
C GLU A 63 15.01 -8.92 -5.32
N ALA A 64 13.90 -9.53 -5.75
CA ALA A 64 13.91 -10.62 -6.71
C ALA A 64 14.57 -10.20 -8.03
N LYS A 65 14.25 -9.01 -8.52
CA LYS A 65 14.86 -8.44 -9.74
C LYS A 65 16.37 -8.23 -9.59
N ARG A 66 16.82 -7.63 -8.48
CA ARG A 66 18.26 -7.40 -8.22
C ARG A 66 19.04 -8.71 -8.10
N ALA A 67 18.44 -9.72 -7.45
CA ALA A 67 19.08 -11.00 -7.22
C ALA A 67 18.97 -11.97 -8.41
N GLY A 68 18.21 -11.65 -9.46
CA GLY A 68 17.84 -12.60 -10.51
C GLY A 68 17.16 -13.84 -9.91
N ALA A 69 16.28 -13.63 -8.93
CA ALA A 69 15.57 -14.65 -8.19
C ALA A 69 14.10 -14.71 -8.62
N VAL A 70 13.45 -15.83 -8.34
CA VAL A 70 12.02 -16.04 -8.56
C VAL A 70 11.24 -15.48 -7.37
N LEU A 71 10.17 -14.74 -7.59
CA LEU A 71 9.22 -14.38 -6.55
C LEU A 71 8.31 -15.59 -6.26
N LEU A 72 8.41 -16.15 -5.06
CA LEU A 72 7.61 -17.29 -4.63
C LEU A 72 6.46 -16.83 -3.73
N ILE A 73 5.25 -17.18 -4.12
CA ILE A 73 4.00 -16.84 -3.43
C ILE A 73 3.38 -18.13 -2.88
N ALA A 74 2.98 -18.13 -1.60
CA ALA A 74 2.39 -19.34 -1.01
C ALA A 74 1.00 -19.66 -1.59
N LYS A 75 0.16 -18.64 -1.86
CA LYS A 75 -1.20 -18.81 -2.38
C LYS A 75 -1.54 -17.72 -3.39
N LEU A 76 -1.71 -18.12 -4.64
CA LEU A 76 -2.08 -17.23 -5.73
C LEU A 76 -3.58 -16.97 -5.81
N ASP A 77 -4.42 -17.92 -5.42
CA ASP A 77 -5.89 -17.88 -5.52
C ASP A 77 -6.52 -16.63 -4.90
N ARG A 78 -6.03 -16.23 -3.73
CA ARG A 78 -6.53 -15.03 -3.03
C ARG A 78 -5.99 -13.72 -3.60
N LEU A 79 -4.86 -13.77 -4.28
CA LEU A 79 -4.20 -12.62 -4.87
C LEU A 79 -4.75 -12.34 -6.27
N ALA A 80 -5.19 -13.38 -6.97
CA ALA A 80 -5.76 -13.31 -8.31
C ALA A 80 -7.04 -12.47 -8.43
N ARG A 81 -7.74 -12.24 -7.32
CA ARG A 81 -8.92 -11.35 -7.28
C ARG A 81 -8.56 -9.86 -7.29
N ASN A 82 -7.30 -9.50 -7.21
CA ASN A 82 -6.86 -8.11 -7.23
C ASN A 82 -6.10 -7.82 -8.53
N VAL A 83 -6.79 -7.17 -9.46
CA VAL A 83 -6.26 -6.78 -10.79
C VAL A 83 -4.94 -6.01 -10.66
N ALA A 84 -4.87 -5.03 -9.74
CA ALA A 84 -3.68 -4.21 -9.54
C ALA A 84 -2.47 -5.03 -9.05
N PHE A 85 -2.73 -6.09 -8.27
CA PHE A 85 -1.67 -7.00 -7.83
C PHE A 85 -1.07 -7.77 -9.02
N ILE A 86 -1.95 -8.38 -9.86
CA ILE A 86 -1.48 -9.18 -11.00
C ILE A 86 -0.79 -8.27 -12.02
N ALA A 87 -1.33 -7.07 -12.28
CA ALA A 87 -0.70 -6.10 -13.15
C ALA A 87 0.71 -5.73 -12.66
N GLY A 88 0.88 -5.45 -11.37
CA GLY A 88 2.20 -5.18 -10.76
C GLY A 88 3.19 -6.33 -10.92
N LEU A 89 2.74 -7.59 -10.79
CA LEU A 89 3.58 -8.76 -11.03
C LEU A 89 4.04 -8.85 -12.49
N LEU A 90 3.13 -8.58 -13.43
CA LEU A 90 3.42 -8.65 -14.87
C LEU A 90 4.36 -7.51 -15.31
N GLU A 91 4.19 -6.31 -14.78
CA GLU A 91 5.01 -5.13 -15.07
C GLU A 91 6.43 -5.23 -14.49
N ALA A 92 6.59 -5.88 -13.34
CA ALA A 92 7.89 -6.01 -12.68
C ALA A 92 8.93 -6.78 -13.51
N GLY A 93 8.48 -7.63 -14.44
CA GLY A 93 9.38 -8.44 -15.29
C GLY A 93 10.17 -9.50 -14.52
N VAL A 94 9.68 -9.89 -13.33
CA VAL A 94 10.24 -10.93 -12.46
C VAL A 94 9.50 -12.24 -12.72
N GLU A 95 10.22 -13.37 -12.71
CA GLU A 95 9.59 -14.69 -12.72
C GLU A 95 8.83 -14.91 -11.41
N VAL A 96 7.56 -15.35 -11.53
CA VAL A 96 6.68 -15.59 -10.39
C VAL A 96 6.25 -17.03 -10.36
N GLN A 97 6.36 -17.67 -9.20
CA GLN A 97 5.85 -19.03 -8.96
C GLN A 97 4.93 -19.02 -7.74
N ALA A 98 3.97 -19.94 -7.71
CA ALA A 98 3.05 -20.10 -6.60
C ALA A 98 3.08 -21.56 -6.10
N CYS A 99 3.06 -21.73 -4.76
CA CYS A 99 3.11 -23.06 -4.17
C CYS A 99 1.83 -23.85 -4.43
N ASP A 100 0.67 -23.17 -4.47
CA ASP A 100 -0.64 -23.76 -4.75
C ASP A 100 -0.93 -23.97 -6.23
N MET A 101 -0.14 -23.34 -7.12
CA MET A 101 -0.26 -23.45 -8.58
C MET A 101 1.14 -23.47 -9.22
N PRO A 102 1.91 -24.58 -9.07
CA PRO A 102 3.29 -24.64 -9.57
C PRO A 102 3.43 -24.46 -11.09
N GLU A 103 2.37 -24.76 -11.82
CA GLU A 103 2.27 -24.60 -13.29
C GLU A 103 1.85 -23.20 -13.74
N ALA A 104 1.63 -22.29 -12.75
CA ALA A 104 1.28 -20.92 -13.08
C ALA A 104 2.43 -20.25 -13.85
N ASN A 105 2.16 -19.88 -15.08
CA ASN A 105 3.07 -19.18 -15.95
C ASN A 105 2.53 -17.76 -16.24
N ARG A 106 3.33 -16.98 -16.95
CA ARG A 106 2.96 -15.61 -17.32
C ARG A 106 1.64 -15.52 -18.10
N PHE A 107 1.37 -16.50 -18.97
CA PHE A 107 0.11 -16.55 -19.71
C PHE A 107 -1.09 -16.73 -18.76
N LEU A 108 -1.00 -17.65 -17.80
CA LEU A 108 -2.06 -17.84 -16.81
C LEU A 108 -2.29 -16.58 -15.97
N LEU A 109 -1.23 -15.87 -15.59
CA LEU A 109 -1.36 -14.58 -14.87
C LEU A 109 -2.12 -13.54 -15.72
N HIS A 110 -1.87 -13.45 -17.03
CA HIS A 110 -2.62 -12.55 -17.92
C HIS A 110 -4.10 -12.95 -18.00
N VAL A 111 -4.40 -14.23 -18.11
CA VAL A 111 -5.79 -14.72 -18.12
C VAL A 111 -6.49 -14.37 -16.80
N MET A 112 -5.82 -14.60 -15.67
CA MET A 112 -6.36 -14.27 -14.34
C MET A 112 -6.58 -12.76 -14.18
N ALA A 113 -5.69 -11.92 -14.70
CA ALA A 113 -5.86 -10.47 -14.70
C ALA A 113 -7.11 -10.05 -15.50
N ALA A 114 -7.28 -10.58 -16.68
CA ALA A 114 -8.44 -10.30 -17.54
C ALA A 114 -9.76 -10.74 -16.89
N VAL A 115 -9.78 -11.93 -16.28
CA VAL A 115 -10.96 -12.43 -15.54
C VAL A 115 -11.27 -11.53 -14.34
N ALA A 116 -10.27 -11.16 -13.55
CA ALA A 116 -10.46 -10.29 -12.38
C ALA A 116 -10.97 -8.89 -12.77
N GLU A 117 -10.47 -8.34 -13.90
CA GLU A 117 -10.95 -7.08 -14.44
C GLU A 117 -12.41 -7.17 -14.88
N HIS A 118 -12.77 -8.24 -15.60
CA HIS A 118 -14.14 -8.50 -16.02
C HIS A 118 -15.09 -8.64 -14.83
N GLU A 119 -14.70 -9.41 -13.79
CA GLU A 119 -15.49 -9.56 -12.57
C GLU A 119 -15.68 -8.21 -11.85
N ALA A 120 -14.63 -7.41 -11.71
CA ALA A 120 -14.71 -6.09 -11.09
C ALA A 120 -15.66 -5.15 -11.86
N ALA A 121 -15.58 -5.15 -13.19
CA ALA A 121 -16.48 -4.39 -14.05
C ALA A 121 -17.94 -4.86 -13.92
N ALA A 122 -18.18 -6.17 -13.90
CA ALA A 122 -19.51 -6.76 -13.74
C ALA A 122 -20.12 -6.42 -12.35
N ILE A 123 -19.33 -6.50 -11.27
CA ILE A 123 -19.77 -6.10 -9.92
C ILE A 123 -20.10 -4.60 -9.89
N SER A 124 -19.25 -3.75 -10.49
CA SER A 124 -19.49 -2.32 -10.57
C SER A 124 -20.78 -1.99 -11.33
N ALA A 125 -21.00 -2.61 -12.49
CA ALA A 125 -22.20 -2.43 -13.30
C ALA A 125 -23.45 -2.87 -12.52
N ARG A 126 -23.41 -4.03 -11.87
CA ARG A 126 -24.52 -4.54 -11.03
C ARG A 126 -24.85 -3.60 -9.88
N THR A 127 -23.81 -3.11 -9.19
CA THR A 127 -23.97 -2.16 -8.09
C THR A 127 -24.58 -0.85 -8.56
N LYS A 128 -24.10 -0.30 -9.70
CA LYS A 128 -24.66 0.92 -10.29
C LYS A 128 -26.14 0.74 -10.67
N ALA A 129 -26.47 -0.38 -11.29
CA ALA A 129 -27.85 -0.70 -11.66
C ALA A 129 -28.76 -0.83 -10.41
N ALA A 130 -28.29 -1.52 -9.37
CA ALA A 130 -29.04 -1.65 -8.12
C ALA A 130 -29.26 -0.30 -7.44
N LEU A 131 -28.24 0.56 -7.39
CA LEU A 131 -28.34 1.90 -6.82
C LEU A 131 -29.28 2.80 -7.65
N ALA A 132 -29.23 2.72 -9.00
CA ALA A 132 -30.15 3.43 -9.87
C ALA A 132 -31.59 3.02 -9.65
N ALA A 133 -31.87 1.72 -9.55
CA ALA A 133 -33.20 1.19 -9.23
C ALA A 133 -33.68 1.60 -7.82
N ALA A 134 -32.79 1.60 -6.83
CA ALA A 134 -33.11 2.10 -5.48
C ALA A 134 -33.45 3.59 -5.50
N LYS A 135 -32.68 4.40 -6.22
CA LYS A 135 -32.93 5.83 -6.40
C LYS A 135 -34.28 6.11 -7.11
N ALA A 136 -34.62 5.32 -8.15
CA ALA A 136 -35.90 5.42 -8.84
C ALA A 136 -37.10 5.11 -7.92
N ARG A 137 -36.92 4.25 -6.92
CA ARG A 137 -37.93 3.94 -5.87
C ARG A 137 -37.97 4.98 -4.73
N GLY A 138 -37.20 6.08 -4.84
CA GLY A 138 -37.18 7.14 -3.82
C GLY A 138 -36.32 6.81 -2.60
N VAL A 139 -35.51 5.74 -2.62
CA VAL A 139 -34.61 5.41 -1.51
C VAL A 139 -33.51 6.46 -1.42
N LYS A 140 -33.38 7.10 -0.26
CA LYS A 140 -32.31 8.04 0.02
C LYS A 140 -30.98 7.29 0.12
N LEU A 141 -29.97 7.68 -0.65
CA LEU A 141 -28.66 7.03 -0.73
C LEU A 141 -27.54 7.98 -0.28
N GLY A 142 -26.50 7.43 0.30
CA GLY A 142 -25.32 8.18 0.69
C GLY A 142 -25.63 9.29 1.69
N TRP A 143 -25.25 10.52 1.37
CA TRP A 143 -25.43 11.70 2.22
C TRP A 143 -26.89 12.18 2.33
N ALA A 144 -27.78 11.70 1.47
CA ALA A 144 -29.20 12.00 1.55
C ALA A 144 -29.92 11.19 2.65
N ILE A 145 -29.25 10.25 3.29
CA ILE A 145 -29.77 9.52 4.46
C ILE A 145 -29.78 10.47 5.65
N GLU A 146 -30.91 10.57 6.34
CA GLU A 146 -31.12 11.46 7.48
C GLU A 146 -30.07 11.21 8.58
N GLY A 147 -29.47 12.28 9.14
CA GLY A 147 -28.39 12.22 10.13
C GLY A 147 -27.00 11.95 9.57
N ARG A 148 -26.82 11.42 8.35
CA ARG A 148 -25.49 11.13 7.80
C ARG A 148 -24.71 12.39 7.37
N ALA A 149 -25.38 13.44 7.00
CA ALA A 149 -24.71 14.70 6.67
C ALA A 149 -24.01 15.28 7.90
N GLU A 150 -24.67 15.27 9.06
CA GLU A 150 -24.08 15.72 10.34
C GLU A 150 -22.94 14.81 10.81
N GLU A 151 -23.09 13.50 10.65
CA GLU A 151 -22.04 12.54 10.95
C GLU A 151 -20.80 12.79 10.08
N ALA A 152 -20.99 13.11 8.80
CA ALA A 152 -19.90 13.43 7.90
C ALA A 152 -19.20 14.73 8.26
N VAL A 153 -19.94 15.75 8.66
CA VAL A 153 -19.36 17.02 9.14
C VAL A 153 -18.51 16.76 10.38
N ARG A 154 -19.02 15.99 11.35
CA ARG A 154 -18.29 15.60 12.55
C ARG A 154 -17.04 14.78 12.22
N ALA A 155 -17.17 13.78 11.34
CA ALA A 155 -16.04 12.96 10.89
C ALA A 155 -14.97 13.79 10.14
N SER A 156 -15.41 14.76 9.33
CA SER A 156 -14.51 15.68 8.61
C SER A 156 -13.77 16.60 9.58
N ALA A 157 -14.45 17.13 10.60
CA ALA A 157 -13.85 17.96 11.64
C ALA A 157 -12.79 17.15 12.45
N ALA A 158 -13.15 15.97 12.92
CA ALA A 158 -12.22 15.09 13.63
C ALA A 158 -11.01 14.68 12.77
N ALA A 159 -11.21 14.47 11.46
CA ALA A 159 -10.11 14.21 10.54
C ALA A 159 -9.22 15.44 10.29
N ALA A 160 -9.80 16.64 10.31
CA ALA A 160 -9.05 17.89 10.23
C ALA A 160 -8.19 18.11 11.48
N GLU A 161 -8.75 17.90 12.68
CA GLU A 161 -8.03 17.98 13.95
C GLU A 161 -6.84 17.00 14.02
N ARG A 162 -7.05 15.74 13.60
CA ARG A 162 -5.96 14.75 13.52
C ARG A 162 -4.85 15.19 12.58
N ARG A 163 -5.20 15.70 11.38
CA ARG A 163 -4.20 16.21 10.43
C ARG A 163 -3.45 17.41 10.97
N GLN A 164 -4.14 18.27 11.72
CA GLN A 164 -3.53 19.42 12.38
C GLN A 164 -2.53 18.93 13.44
N ALA A 165 -2.95 18.04 14.35
CA ALA A 165 -2.09 17.49 15.39
C ALA A 165 -0.86 16.75 14.83
N GLU A 166 -1.03 15.97 13.74
CA GLU A 166 0.10 15.33 13.05
C GLU A 166 1.06 16.34 12.44
N ALA A 167 0.53 17.42 11.84
CA ALA A 167 1.35 18.48 11.26
C ALA A 167 2.10 19.27 12.34
N ASP A 168 1.47 19.52 13.48
CA ASP A 168 2.10 20.22 14.62
C ASP A 168 3.18 19.35 15.28
N LYS A 169 2.92 18.05 15.45
CA LYS A 169 3.93 17.09 15.93
C LYS A 169 5.13 17.04 14.98
N PHE A 170 4.90 17.00 13.68
CA PHE A 170 5.97 17.02 12.69
C PHE A 170 6.74 18.36 12.70
N ALA A 171 6.03 19.48 12.84
CA ALA A 171 6.65 20.79 12.96
C ALA A 171 7.54 20.88 14.21
N GLY A 172 7.13 20.29 15.33
CA GLY A 172 7.97 20.19 16.53
C GLY A 172 9.26 19.40 16.32
N GLN A 173 9.27 18.43 15.42
CA GLN A 173 10.45 17.61 15.11
C GLN A 173 11.42 18.29 14.14
N VAL A 174 10.92 18.89 13.08
CA VAL A 174 11.73 19.45 11.97
C VAL A 174 11.89 20.97 12.08
N GLY A 175 10.94 21.64 12.75
CA GLY A 175 10.92 23.09 12.94
C GLY A 175 12.19 23.65 13.57
N PRO A 176 12.72 23.09 14.66
CA PRO A 176 13.96 23.58 15.29
C PRO A 176 15.16 23.60 14.34
N LEU A 177 15.30 22.58 13.47
CA LEU A 177 16.35 22.55 12.47
C LEU A 177 16.14 23.64 11.39
N ALA A 178 14.90 23.81 10.91
CA ALA A 178 14.60 24.86 9.94
C ALA A 178 14.78 26.27 10.51
N ALA A 179 14.42 26.46 11.79
CA ALA A 179 14.60 27.73 12.51
C ALA A 179 16.08 28.06 12.70
N ALA A 180 16.93 27.10 13.07
CA ALA A 180 18.37 27.28 13.18
C ALA A 180 18.99 27.71 11.85
N LEU A 181 18.63 27.08 10.74
CA LEU A 181 19.10 27.45 9.41
C LEU A 181 18.58 28.84 8.98
N ALA A 182 17.38 29.23 9.40
CA ALA A 182 16.85 30.56 9.15
C ALA A 182 17.61 31.63 9.98
N ALA A 183 17.98 31.34 11.21
CA ALA A 183 18.80 32.21 12.07
C ALA A 183 20.22 32.43 11.51
N GLU A 184 20.75 31.44 10.75
CA GLU A 184 22.01 31.59 9.99
C GLU A 184 21.86 32.52 8.75
N GLY A 185 20.68 33.11 8.50
CA GLY A 185 20.42 33.97 7.35
C GLY A 185 20.18 33.23 6.02
N ARG A 186 19.93 31.93 6.06
CA ARG A 186 19.67 31.15 4.82
C ARG A 186 18.30 31.48 4.22
N SER A 187 18.23 31.57 2.92
CA SER A 187 16.97 31.75 2.20
C SER A 187 16.06 30.51 2.35
N LEU A 188 14.74 30.69 2.24
CA LEU A 188 13.77 29.57 2.28
C LEU A 188 14.07 28.49 1.22
N ARG A 189 14.65 28.85 0.08
CA ARG A 189 15.08 27.90 -0.96
C ARG A 189 16.32 27.10 -0.53
N ALA A 190 17.27 27.73 0.13
CA ALA A 190 18.47 27.07 0.64
C ALA A 190 18.09 26.10 1.79
N ILE A 191 17.16 26.48 2.67
CA ILE A 191 16.65 25.61 3.74
C ILE A 191 15.91 24.40 3.12
N ALA A 192 15.10 24.60 2.09
CA ALA A 192 14.42 23.50 1.39
C ALA A 192 15.43 22.53 0.75
N ALA A 193 16.49 23.04 0.12
CA ALA A 193 17.55 22.22 -0.47
C ALA A 193 18.30 21.41 0.60
N GLU A 194 18.59 22.01 1.74
CA GLU A 194 19.27 21.34 2.87
C GLU A 194 18.40 20.20 3.45
N LEU A 195 17.11 20.44 3.70
CA LEU A 195 16.18 19.43 4.20
C LEU A 195 16.05 18.25 3.20
N ASN A 196 15.99 18.55 1.91
CA ASN A 196 15.96 17.54 0.85
C ASN A 196 17.29 16.76 0.79
N GLY A 197 18.41 17.43 0.90
CA GLY A 197 19.75 16.80 0.92
C GLY A 197 19.95 15.85 2.09
N ARG A 198 19.32 16.14 3.24
CA ARG A 198 19.29 15.25 4.42
C ARG A 198 18.28 14.12 4.31
N GLY A 199 17.54 14.00 3.22
CA GLY A 199 16.52 12.97 3.04
C GLY A 199 15.28 13.16 3.90
N ILE A 200 15.06 14.35 4.49
CA ILE A 200 13.88 14.66 5.29
C ILE A 200 12.74 14.99 4.34
N ALA A 201 11.72 14.12 4.24
CA ALA A 201 10.54 14.38 3.42
C ALA A 201 9.53 15.29 4.16
N THR A 202 8.64 15.97 3.41
CA THR A 202 7.50 16.68 4.01
C THR A 202 6.51 15.69 4.64
N PRO A 203 5.55 16.12 5.51
CA PRO A 203 4.52 15.23 6.07
C PRO A 203 3.71 14.44 5.03
N ARG A 204 3.70 14.89 3.77
CA ARG A 204 3.04 14.22 2.64
C ARG A 204 4.00 13.39 1.78
N GLY A 205 5.22 13.13 2.26
CA GLY A 205 6.24 12.35 1.54
C GLY A 205 6.81 13.03 0.30
N LYS A 206 6.63 14.35 0.15
CA LYS A 206 7.15 15.13 -1.00
C LYS A 206 8.43 15.87 -0.65
N ALA A 207 9.14 16.33 -1.68
CA ALA A 207 10.29 17.23 -1.51
C ALA A 207 9.85 18.60 -0.96
N TRP A 208 10.75 19.21 -0.18
CA TRP A 208 10.57 20.56 0.35
C TRP A 208 10.67 21.60 -0.75
N GLN A 209 9.83 22.61 -0.63
CA GLN A 209 9.85 23.84 -1.43
C GLN A 209 9.84 25.05 -0.50
N ALA A 210 10.20 26.23 -1.00
CA ALA A 210 10.24 27.45 -0.21
C ALA A 210 8.93 27.74 0.53
N THR A 211 7.78 27.47 -0.10
CA THR A 211 6.45 27.63 0.51
C THR A 211 6.21 26.65 1.65
N SER A 212 6.66 25.41 1.53
CA SER A 212 6.51 24.42 2.61
C SER A 212 7.41 24.73 3.80
N VAL A 213 8.61 25.26 3.58
CA VAL A 213 9.51 25.76 4.65
C VAL A 213 8.88 26.96 5.35
N LYS A 214 8.34 27.94 4.61
CA LYS A 214 7.62 29.07 5.19
C LYS A 214 6.49 28.62 6.14
N ASN A 215 5.68 27.66 5.68
CA ASN A 215 4.57 27.12 6.47
C ASN A 215 5.07 26.33 7.72
N LEU A 216 6.20 25.65 7.62
CA LEU A 216 6.82 24.95 8.75
C LEU A 216 7.27 25.95 9.83
N LEU A 217 7.98 26.99 9.43
CA LEU A 217 8.48 28.04 10.35
C LEU A 217 7.34 28.80 11.02
N ALA A 218 6.25 29.09 10.28
CA ALA A 218 5.07 29.75 10.83
C ALA A 218 4.29 28.89 11.85
N ARG A 219 4.49 27.57 11.88
CA ARG A 219 3.87 26.67 12.88
C ARG A 219 4.75 26.45 14.11
N GLY A 220 6.03 26.67 14.00
CA GLY A 220 7.00 26.49 15.08
C GLY A 220 7.33 27.78 15.84
N ALA A 221 6.74 28.90 15.41
CA ALA A 221 6.76 30.19 16.10
C ALA A 221 5.51 30.28 17.01
#